data_8cebfd746eb02f17edbb212eb142f9ea
#
_entry.id   8cebfd746eb02f17edbb212eb142f9ea
#
_cell.length_a   1.000
_cell.length_b   1.000
_cell.length_c   1.000
_cell.angle_alpha   90.00
_cell.angle_beta   90.00
_cell.angle_gamma   90.00
#
_symmetry.space_group_name_H-M   'P 1'
#
loop_
_entity.id
_entity.type
_entity.pdbx_description
1 polymer ?
#
loop_
_entity_poly.entity_id
_entity_poly.type
_entity_poly.pdbx_seq_one_letter_code
_entity_poly.pdbx_strand_id
1 'polypeptide(L)'
;YKRMKEGDKNALVDTTANFQKLIDINARHDEVRDVINGRVQDKKVIIELQDVFYVQYLSLDSLRSGKVQYYNRHIMDYNQAHNYNPAITLCNKDLVYPADFAESYVEELTGRIMQTGDADAYLIRGSIYLNQKEYAKAIEDLSAILEKEPDNLLALFNLANARMLMFDYIESVDDKIPRIVGEQQQMQRKIDYSQVIEGYNECLRIDSDFVFALFNMANVYAKNGEIEKAIETFNQVLRLDKDIAEAYFNRGLLYIYTGQKALANADLSKAGELGIVSAYNVIKRYCKEN
;
A
#
# COMPACT_ATOMS: atom_id res chain seq x y z
N TYR A 1 34.66 10.72 -6.18
CA TYR A 1 33.73 11.55 -5.33
C TYR A 1 32.76 12.40 -6.16
N LYS A 2 33.16 12.91 -7.33
CA LYS A 2 32.31 13.68 -8.24
C LYS A 2 31.30 12.81 -9.02
N ARG A 3 31.65 11.56 -9.34
CA ARG A 3 30.74 10.62 -10.05
C ARG A 3 29.65 10.00 -9.15
N MET A 4 29.87 9.91 -7.84
CA MET A 4 28.84 9.46 -6.90
C MET A 4 27.70 10.46 -6.72
N LYS A 5 27.92 11.76 -6.94
CA LYS A 5 26.88 12.78 -6.72
C LYS A 5 25.82 12.87 -7.82
N GLU A 6 26.11 12.44 -9.04
CA GLU A 6 25.13 12.44 -10.14
C GLU A 6 24.38 11.11 -10.28
N GLY A 7 25.01 9.99 -9.90
CA GLY A 7 24.35 8.68 -9.86
C GLY A 7 23.32 8.54 -8.74
N ASP A 8 23.62 9.10 -7.56
CA ASP A 8 22.72 9.01 -6.41
C ASP A 8 21.40 9.77 -6.57
N LYS A 9 21.36 10.86 -7.31
CA LYS A 9 20.12 11.60 -7.56
C LYS A 9 19.15 10.83 -8.45
N ASN A 10 19.66 10.13 -9.45
CA ASN A 10 18.83 9.32 -10.34
C ASN A 10 18.49 7.96 -9.72
N ALA A 11 19.36 7.36 -8.92
CA ALA A 11 19.07 6.13 -8.20
C ALA A 11 18.02 6.33 -7.08
N LEU A 12 18.05 7.49 -6.38
CA LEU A 12 16.99 7.83 -5.42
C LEU A 12 15.65 8.10 -6.11
N VAL A 13 15.66 8.70 -7.30
CA VAL A 13 14.46 8.95 -8.09
C VAL A 13 13.90 7.64 -8.65
N ASP A 14 14.75 6.72 -9.11
CA ASP A 14 14.33 5.45 -9.68
C ASP A 14 13.89 4.41 -8.64
N THR A 15 14.44 4.45 -7.42
CA THR A 15 14.02 3.54 -6.33
C THR A 15 12.79 4.03 -5.58
N THR A 16 12.48 5.31 -5.62
CA THR A 16 11.29 5.90 -5.02
C THR A 16 10.12 6.00 -6.00
N ALA A 17 10.37 5.86 -7.31
CA ALA A 17 9.38 6.13 -8.35
C ALA A 17 8.24 5.10 -8.40
N ASN A 18 8.38 3.95 -7.77
CA ASN A 18 7.43 2.90 -8.06
C ASN A 18 6.35 2.66 -7.01
N PHE A 19 6.44 3.06 -5.73
CA PHE A 19 5.42 2.62 -4.77
C PHE A 19 5.26 3.46 -3.51
N GLN A 20 5.78 4.67 -3.43
CA GLN A 20 5.61 5.50 -2.25
C GLN A 20 4.71 6.68 -2.58
N LYS A 21 3.55 6.71 -1.96
CA LYS A 21 2.68 7.88 -2.08
C LYS A 21 3.23 9.00 -1.23
N LEU A 22 3.64 10.08 -1.89
CA LEU A 22 4.03 11.31 -1.24
C LEU A 22 2.78 12.02 -0.73
N ILE A 23 2.64 12.08 0.59
CA ILE A 23 1.66 12.97 1.19
C ILE A 23 2.33 14.33 1.37
N ASP A 24 1.96 15.28 0.52
CA ASP A 24 2.41 16.66 0.68
C ASP A 24 1.64 17.33 1.82
N ILE A 25 2.31 17.43 2.97
CA ILE A 25 1.75 17.99 4.17
C ILE A 25 1.58 19.52 4.06
N ASN A 26 2.31 20.19 3.17
CA ASN A 26 2.19 21.63 3.02
C ASN A 26 0.94 22.09 2.27
N ALA A 27 0.27 21.18 1.51
CA ALA A 27 -0.94 21.56 0.79
C ALA A 27 -2.16 21.72 1.71
N ARG A 28 -2.08 21.29 2.98
CA ARG A 28 -3.25 21.23 3.87
C ARG A 28 -3.19 22.07 5.12
N HIS A 29 -2.03 22.57 5.57
CA HIS A 29 -1.96 23.26 6.87
C HIS A 29 -0.92 24.37 6.92
N ASP A 30 -1.38 25.60 6.73
CA ASP A 30 -0.66 26.77 7.24
C ASP A 30 -0.55 26.73 8.80
N GLU A 31 -1.48 26.04 9.47
CA GLU A 31 -1.50 25.89 10.93
C GLU A 31 -0.44 24.92 11.48
N VAL A 32 -0.01 23.93 10.71
CA VAL A 32 1.02 22.97 11.14
C VAL A 32 2.44 23.53 11.06
N ARG A 33 2.67 24.60 10.31
CA ARG A 33 3.94 25.34 10.33
C ARG A 33 4.31 25.77 11.75
N ASP A 34 3.32 26.15 12.56
CA ASP A 34 3.54 26.67 13.91
C ASP A 34 3.79 25.58 14.94
N VAL A 35 3.34 24.34 14.69
CA VAL A 35 3.44 23.22 15.63
C VAL A 35 4.78 22.48 15.50
N ILE A 36 5.31 22.33 14.27
CA ILE A 36 6.55 21.55 14.06
C ILE A 36 7.80 22.37 14.32
N ASN A 37 7.77 23.67 14.12
CA ASN A 37 8.81 24.61 14.61
C ASN A 37 8.49 26.05 14.24
N GLY A 38 8.43 26.93 15.16
CA GLY A 38 8.47 28.38 14.95
C GLY A 38 9.76 28.91 14.29
N ARG A 39 10.51 28.07 13.55
CA ARG A 39 11.79 28.45 12.89
C ARG A 39 12.19 27.67 11.65
N VAL A 40 11.37 26.85 11.06
CA VAL A 40 11.70 26.23 9.76
C VAL A 40 10.78 26.78 8.70
N GLN A 41 11.04 28.03 8.30
CA GLN A 41 10.60 28.54 7.01
C GLN A 41 11.18 27.60 5.93
N ASP A 42 10.31 27.08 5.05
CA ASP A 42 10.62 26.44 3.75
C ASP A 42 11.11 25.00 3.69
N LYS A 43 10.91 24.16 4.70
CA LYS A 43 11.12 22.71 4.49
C LYS A 43 9.79 21.98 4.42
N LYS A 44 9.40 21.56 3.20
CA LYS A 44 8.35 20.58 3.00
C LYS A 44 8.69 19.32 3.78
N VAL A 45 7.83 18.89 4.68
CA VAL A 45 7.89 17.58 5.29
C VAL A 45 7.11 16.65 4.37
N ILE A 46 7.82 15.77 3.69
CA ILE A 46 7.24 14.75 2.83
C ILE A 46 7.16 13.48 3.66
N ILE A 47 5.96 12.96 3.84
CA ILE A 47 5.70 11.68 4.49
C ILE A 47 5.40 10.66 3.41
N GLU A 48 6.24 9.64 3.34
CA GLU A 48 6.05 8.48 2.49
C GLU A 48 5.60 7.32 3.38
N LEU A 49 4.32 6.96 3.30
CA LEU A 49 3.81 5.76 3.98
C LEU A 49 4.30 4.51 3.26
N GLN A 50 4.52 3.44 4.01
CA GLN A 50 4.68 2.10 3.41
C GLN A 50 3.40 1.74 2.69
N ASP A 51 3.55 1.10 1.52
CA ASP A 51 2.45 0.76 0.64
C ASP A 51 1.48 -0.25 1.26
N VAL A 52 0.29 -0.32 0.67
CA VAL A 52 -0.72 -1.28 1.08
C VAL A 52 -0.29 -2.71 0.77
N PHE A 53 -0.69 -3.63 1.63
CA PHE A 53 -0.57 -5.06 1.36
C PHE A 53 -1.65 -5.50 0.39
N TYR A 54 -1.31 -6.37 -0.55
CA TYR A 54 -2.28 -7.00 -1.44
C TYR A 54 -1.88 -8.43 -1.80
N VAL A 55 -2.86 -9.21 -2.21
CA VAL A 55 -2.64 -10.58 -2.66
C VAL A 55 -2.02 -10.55 -4.04
N GLN A 56 -0.89 -11.23 -4.20
CA GLN A 56 -0.17 -11.34 -5.45
C GLN A 56 0.04 -12.81 -5.82
N TYR A 57 0.07 -13.09 -7.12
CA TYR A 57 0.43 -14.41 -7.62
C TYR A 57 1.94 -14.64 -7.51
N LEU A 58 2.33 -15.82 -7.03
CA LEU A 58 3.72 -16.27 -7.00
C LEU A 58 3.98 -17.23 -8.14
N SER A 59 4.93 -16.91 -9.01
CA SER A 59 5.52 -17.94 -9.88
C SER A 59 6.42 -18.88 -9.05
N LEU A 60 6.63 -20.11 -9.53
CA LEU A 60 7.52 -21.08 -8.88
C LEU A 60 8.94 -20.54 -8.65
N ASP A 61 9.43 -19.68 -9.54
CA ASP A 61 10.74 -19.05 -9.41
C ASP A 61 10.79 -17.96 -8.35
N SER A 62 9.67 -17.26 -8.13
CA SER A 62 9.54 -16.27 -7.06
C SER A 62 9.53 -16.93 -5.67
N LEU A 63 9.00 -18.15 -5.55
CA LEU A 63 9.06 -18.94 -4.30
C LEU A 63 10.48 -19.30 -3.90
N ARG A 64 11.34 -19.58 -4.86
CA ARG A 64 12.76 -19.91 -4.61
C ARG A 64 13.54 -18.73 -4.06
N SER A 65 13.07 -17.50 -4.25
CA SER A 65 13.68 -16.29 -3.69
C SER A 65 13.40 -16.08 -2.18
N GLY A 66 12.56 -16.91 -1.56
CA GLY A 66 12.52 -17.14 -0.11
C GLY A 66 11.94 -16.03 0.75
N LYS A 67 11.16 -15.11 0.22
CA LYS A 67 10.64 -13.98 1.00
C LYS A 67 9.12 -13.88 1.03
N VAL A 68 8.46 -14.94 1.48
CA VAL A 68 7.12 -14.76 2.08
C VAL A 68 7.36 -14.21 3.47
N GLN A 69 7.03 -12.95 3.70
CA GLN A 69 7.42 -12.23 4.92
C GLN A 69 6.35 -12.27 6.00
N TYR A 70 5.09 -12.63 5.67
CA TYR A 70 3.99 -12.54 6.60
C TYR A 70 3.20 -13.84 6.66
N TYR A 71 2.94 -14.30 7.88
CA TYR A 71 2.01 -15.39 8.15
C TYR A 71 0.58 -14.88 7.95
N ASN A 72 -0.17 -15.53 7.08
CA ASN A 72 -1.60 -15.29 6.94
C ASN A 72 -2.33 -16.60 6.69
N ARG A 73 -3.27 -16.94 7.58
CA ARG A 73 -4.01 -18.21 7.53
C ARG A 73 -4.81 -18.36 6.23
N HIS A 74 -5.48 -17.31 5.75
CA HIS A 74 -6.31 -17.40 4.53
C HIS A 74 -5.46 -17.69 3.29
N ILE A 75 -4.28 -17.08 3.19
CA ILE A 75 -3.32 -17.37 2.11
C ILE A 75 -2.80 -18.81 2.23
N MET A 76 -2.51 -19.26 3.44
CA MET A 76 -2.04 -20.63 3.66
C MET A 76 -3.13 -21.65 3.33
N ASP A 77 -4.37 -21.42 3.80
CA ASP A 77 -5.51 -22.29 3.53
C ASP A 77 -5.79 -22.38 2.04
N TYR A 78 -5.76 -21.23 1.34
CA TYR A 78 -5.88 -21.18 -0.12
C TYR A 78 -4.80 -22.03 -0.81
N ASN A 79 -3.53 -21.79 -0.48
CA ASN A 79 -2.42 -22.50 -1.09
C ASN A 79 -2.45 -24.01 -0.78
N GLN A 80 -2.89 -24.40 0.42
CA GLN A 80 -3.06 -25.80 0.79
C GLN A 80 -4.19 -26.47 -0.01
N ALA A 81 -5.32 -25.80 -0.20
CA ALA A 81 -6.44 -26.30 -0.97
C ALA A 81 -6.09 -26.57 -2.44
N HIS A 82 -5.12 -25.83 -2.98
CA HIS A 82 -4.66 -25.95 -4.37
C HIS A 82 -3.45 -26.87 -4.56
N ASN A 83 -3.18 -27.79 -3.62
CA ASN A 83 -2.18 -28.86 -3.73
C ASN A 83 -0.79 -28.38 -4.16
N TYR A 84 -0.19 -27.47 -3.42
CA TYR A 84 1.18 -26.98 -3.67
C TYR A 84 1.37 -26.27 -5.03
N ASN A 85 0.33 -25.82 -5.68
CA ASN A 85 0.47 -24.72 -6.60
C ASN A 85 0.43 -23.44 -5.76
N PRO A 86 1.53 -23.00 -5.15
CA PRO A 86 1.54 -21.86 -4.25
C PRO A 86 1.33 -20.63 -5.12
N ALA A 87 0.07 -20.41 -5.37
CA ALA A 87 -0.31 -19.48 -6.39
C ALA A 87 -0.26 -18.05 -5.87
N ILE A 88 -0.44 -17.85 -4.55
CA ILE A 88 -0.60 -16.52 -4.01
C ILE A 88 0.23 -16.29 -2.75
N THR A 89 0.61 -15.04 -2.55
CA THR A 89 1.20 -14.50 -1.33
C THR A 89 0.60 -13.14 -1.02
N LEU A 90 0.93 -12.62 0.15
CA LEU A 90 0.53 -11.28 0.58
C LEU A 90 1.80 -10.46 0.82
N CYS A 91 1.95 -9.36 0.11
CA CYS A 91 3.06 -8.44 0.28
C CYS A 91 2.70 -7.02 -0.20
N ASN A 92 3.53 -6.06 0.20
CA ASN A 92 3.41 -4.65 -0.18
C ASN A 92 4.46 -4.19 -1.21
N LYS A 93 5.07 -5.15 -1.90
CA LYS A 93 6.06 -4.88 -2.95
C LYS A 93 5.67 -5.64 -4.19
N ASP A 94 5.85 -5.01 -5.35
CA ASP A 94 5.60 -5.71 -6.60
C ASP A 94 6.54 -6.89 -6.76
N LEU A 95 5.95 -8.02 -7.10
CA LEU A 95 6.70 -9.16 -7.57
C LEU A 95 7.09 -8.91 -9.03
N VAL A 96 8.32 -9.20 -9.36
CA VAL A 96 8.81 -9.06 -10.74
C VAL A 96 8.53 -10.35 -11.47
N TYR A 97 7.63 -10.29 -12.46
CA TYR A 97 7.40 -11.40 -13.38
C TYR A 97 8.27 -11.25 -14.63
N PRO A 98 8.81 -12.35 -15.19
CA PRO A 98 9.25 -12.33 -16.57
C PRO A 98 8.09 -11.92 -17.48
N ALA A 99 8.33 -11.01 -18.43
CA ALA A 99 7.28 -10.39 -19.23
C ALA A 99 6.47 -11.44 -20.03
N ASP A 100 7.16 -12.37 -20.65
CA ASP A 100 6.60 -13.50 -21.40
C ASP A 100 5.80 -14.46 -20.50
N PHE A 101 6.20 -14.66 -19.26
CA PHE A 101 5.47 -15.50 -18.30
C PHE A 101 4.09 -14.91 -17.98
N ALA A 102 4.03 -13.63 -17.62
CA ALA A 102 2.77 -13.02 -17.22
C ALA A 102 1.74 -13.03 -18.36
N GLU A 103 2.18 -12.73 -19.58
CA GLU A 103 1.32 -12.71 -20.77
C GLU A 103 0.76 -14.11 -21.08
N SER A 104 1.64 -15.10 -21.19
CA SER A 104 1.25 -16.50 -21.46
C SER A 104 0.31 -17.06 -20.39
N TYR A 105 0.55 -16.74 -19.11
CA TYR A 105 -0.27 -17.26 -18.03
C TYR A 105 -1.64 -16.58 -17.96
N VAL A 106 -1.73 -15.28 -18.27
CA VAL A 106 -3.01 -14.57 -18.41
C VAL A 106 -3.87 -15.17 -19.54
N GLU A 107 -3.25 -15.60 -20.65
CA GLU A 107 -3.97 -16.29 -21.74
C GLU A 107 -4.52 -17.65 -21.27
N GLU A 108 -3.71 -18.44 -20.57
CA GLU A 108 -4.15 -19.73 -19.99
C GLU A 108 -5.33 -19.54 -19.03
N LEU A 109 -5.21 -18.59 -18.08
CA LEU A 109 -6.28 -18.27 -17.12
C LEU A 109 -7.55 -17.79 -17.83
N THR A 110 -7.41 -16.99 -18.89
CA THR A 110 -8.53 -16.54 -19.70
C THR A 110 -9.27 -17.73 -20.36
N GLY A 111 -8.53 -18.70 -20.87
CA GLY A 111 -9.10 -19.93 -21.40
C GLY A 111 -9.87 -20.73 -20.34
N ARG A 112 -9.35 -20.86 -19.14
CA ARG A 112 -10.03 -21.52 -18.00
C ARG A 112 -11.31 -20.80 -17.61
N ILE A 113 -11.26 -19.47 -17.50
CA ILE A 113 -12.43 -18.63 -17.18
C ILE A 113 -13.55 -18.82 -18.21
N MET A 114 -13.21 -18.78 -19.50
CA MET A 114 -14.19 -18.97 -20.58
C MET A 114 -14.84 -20.35 -20.57
N GLN A 115 -14.11 -21.38 -20.15
CA GLN A 115 -14.62 -22.76 -20.13
C GLN A 115 -15.47 -23.07 -18.90
N THR A 116 -15.06 -22.59 -17.72
CA THR A 116 -15.63 -23.04 -16.45
C THR A 116 -16.11 -21.91 -15.55
N GLY A 117 -15.73 -20.67 -15.82
CA GLY A 117 -15.99 -19.55 -14.93
C GLY A 117 -15.30 -19.70 -13.58
N ASP A 118 -14.11 -20.31 -13.56
CA ASP A 118 -13.33 -20.67 -12.39
C ASP A 118 -12.96 -19.45 -11.55
N ALA A 119 -13.43 -19.41 -10.30
CA ALA A 119 -13.19 -18.31 -9.38
C ALA A 119 -11.69 -18.13 -9.06
N ASP A 120 -10.95 -19.22 -8.95
CA ASP A 120 -9.50 -19.18 -8.71
C ASP A 120 -8.75 -18.57 -9.89
N ALA A 121 -9.17 -18.90 -11.12
CA ALA A 121 -8.58 -18.30 -12.30
C ALA A 121 -8.82 -16.79 -12.37
N TYR A 122 -10.00 -16.33 -11.97
CA TYR A 122 -10.29 -14.90 -11.82
C TYR A 122 -9.41 -14.26 -10.72
N LEU A 123 -9.28 -14.89 -9.54
CA LEU A 123 -8.47 -14.36 -8.45
C LEU A 123 -7.00 -14.19 -8.84
N ILE A 124 -6.44 -15.22 -9.49
CA ILE A 124 -5.05 -15.22 -9.93
C ILE A 124 -4.84 -14.17 -11.03
N ARG A 125 -5.72 -14.14 -12.05
CA ARG A 125 -5.62 -13.19 -13.16
C ARG A 125 -5.79 -11.74 -12.67
N GLY A 126 -6.76 -11.49 -11.80
CA GLY A 126 -6.95 -10.20 -11.16
C GLY A 126 -5.75 -9.77 -10.33
N SER A 127 -5.10 -10.70 -9.63
CA SER A 127 -3.86 -10.41 -8.88
C SER A 127 -2.69 -10.07 -9.80
N ILE A 128 -2.57 -10.71 -10.96
CA ILE A 128 -1.57 -10.38 -11.98
C ILE A 128 -1.85 -9.00 -12.57
N TYR A 129 -3.09 -8.71 -12.93
CA TYR A 129 -3.48 -7.39 -13.43
C TYR A 129 -3.22 -6.28 -12.42
N LEU A 130 -3.46 -6.53 -11.14
CA LEU A 130 -3.18 -5.58 -10.08
C LEU A 130 -1.68 -5.29 -9.99
N ASN A 131 -0.84 -6.32 -10.05
CA ASN A 131 0.61 -6.18 -10.10
C ASN A 131 1.09 -5.42 -11.36
N GLN A 132 0.44 -5.64 -12.50
CA GLN A 132 0.72 -4.93 -13.75
C GLN A 132 0.13 -3.51 -13.81
N LYS A 133 -0.56 -3.05 -12.74
CA LYS A 133 -1.25 -1.76 -12.67
C LYS A 133 -2.44 -1.61 -13.64
N GLU A 134 -2.93 -2.72 -14.14
CA GLU A 134 -4.14 -2.82 -14.97
C GLU A 134 -5.38 -2.84 -14.06
N TYR A 135 -5.54 -1.80 -13.24
CA TYR A 135 -6.50 -1.78 -12.14
C TYR A 135 -7.94 -2.02 -12.57
N ALA A 136 -8.36 -1.50 -13.73
CA ALA A 136 -9.72 -1.70 -14.25
C ALA A 136 -10.00 -3.18 -14.53
N LYS A 137 -9.05 -3.90 -15.14
CA LYS A 137 -9.16 -5.34 -15.40
C LYS A 137 -9.15 -6.15 -14.10
N ALA A 138 -8.32 -5.75 -13.14
CA ALA A 138 -8.31 -6.37 -11.82
C ALA A 138 -9.67 -6.21 -11.11
N ILE A 139 -10.27 -5.02 -11.15
CA ILE A 139 -11.59 -4.75 -10.57
C ILE A 139 -12.66 -5.61 -11.23
N GLU A 140 -12.64 -5.76 -12.55
CA GLU A 140 -13.59 -6.60 -13.30
C GLU A 140 -13.50 -8.06 -12.85
N ASP A 141 -12.31 -8.64 -12.84
CA ASP A 141 -12.09 -10.03 -12.43
C ASP A 141 -12.51 -10.29 -10.98
N LEU A 142 -12.10 -9.41 -10.06
CA LEU A 142 -12.40 -9.56 -8.63
C LEU A 142 -13.91 -9.38 -8.35
N SER A 143 -14.57 -8.49 -9.09
CA SER A 143 -16.02 -8.31 -8.98
C SER A 143 -16.77 -9.54 -9.48
N ALA A 144 -16.30 -10.20 -10.55
CA ALA A 144 -16.92 -11.42 -11.07
C ALA A 144 -16.88 -12.59 -10.07
N ILE A 145 -15.85 -12.65 -9.21
CA ILE A 145 -15.82 -13.62 -8.11
C ILE A 145 -16.95 -13.31 -7.11
N LEU A 146 -17.06 -12.05 -6.69
CA LEU A 146 -17.98 -11.64 -5.64
C LEU A 146 -19.45 -11.72 -6.04
N GLU A 147 -19.76 -11.78 -7.33
CA GLU A 147 -21.11 -12.10 -7.81
C GLU A 147 -21.53 -13.54 -7.46
N LYS A 148 -20.59 -14.47 -7.36
CA LYS A 148 -20.83 -15.86 -7.02
C LYS A 148 -20.52 -16.20 -5.57
N GLU A 149 -19.49 -15.57 -5.03
CA GLU A 149 -18.92 -15.80 -3.71
C GLU A 149 -18.80 -14.45 -2.96
N PRO A 150 -19.92 -13.88 -2.47
CA PRO A 150 -19.89 -12.54 -1.85
C PRO A 150 -18.96 -12.41 -0.63
N ASP A 151 -18.72 -13.53 0.06
CA ASP A 151 -17.85 -13.59 1.24
C ASP A 151 -16.42 -14.08 0.91
N ASN A 152 -15.98 -14.04 -0.35
CA ASN A 152 -14.61 -14.37 -0.70
C ASN A 152 -13.66 -13.28 -0.19
N LEU A 153 -13.02 -13.53 0.96
CA LEU A 153 -12.17 -12.56 1.67
C LEU A 153 -11.04 -12.03 0.79
N LEU A 154 -10.37 -12.92 0.02
CA LEU A 154 -9.22 -12.51 -0.79
C LEU A 154 -9.64 -11.63 -1.98
N ALA A 155 -10.80 -11.92 -2.56
CA ALA A 155 -11.37 -11.12 -3.62
C ALA A 155 -11.81 -9.74 -3.11
N LEU A 156 -12.52 -9.68 -1.96
CA LEU A 156 -12.91 -8.43 -1.30
C LEU A 156 -11.70 -7.56 -0.99
N PHE A 157 -10.68 -8.17 -0.40
CA PHE A 157 -9.45 -7.47 -0.01
C PHE A 157 -8.73 -6.89 -1.22
N ASN A 158 -8.51 -7.70 -2.26
CA ASN A 158 -7.85 -7.21 -3.46
C ASN A 158 -8.71 -6.22 -4.27
N LEU A 159 -10.04 -6.33 -4.23
CA LEU A 159 -10.92 -5.36 -4.87
C LEU A 159 -10.80 -3.97 -4.20
N ALA A 160 -10.79 -3.92 -2.87
CA ALA A 160 -10.55 -2.68 -2.14
C ALA A 160 -9.15 -2.09 -2.48
N ASN A 161 -8.13 -2.95 -2.55
CA ASN A 161 -6.77 -2.56 -2.93
C ASN A 161 -6.71 -2.02 -4.36
N ALA A 162 -7.36 -2.69 -5.33
CA ALA A 162 -7.38 -2.26 -6.72
C ALA A 162 -8.02 -0.87 -6.88
N ARG A 163 -9.13 -0.62 -6.17
CA ARG A 163 -9.77 0.71 -6.15
C ARG A 163 -8.86 1.76 -5.54
N MET A 164 -8.22 1.45 -4.42
CA MET A 164 -7.32 2.37 -3.77
C MET A 164 -6.12 2.72 -4.65
N LEU A 165 -5.45 1.71 -5.22
CA LEU A 165 -4.29 1.91 -6.08
C LEU A 165 -4.65 2.62 -7.39
N MET A 166 -5.86 2.39 -7.91
CA MET A 166 -6.38 3.16 -9.05
C MET A 166 -6.53 4.64 -8.72
N PHE A 167 -7.05 4.97 -7.53
CA PHE A 167 -7.15 6.36 -7.08
C PHE A 167 -5.77 7.00 -6.93
N ASP A 168 -4.81 6.29 -6.35
CA ASP A 168 -3.43 6.74 -6.22
C ASP A 168 -2.80 7.01 -7.59
N TYR A 169 -3.06 6.13 -8.55
CA TYR A 169 -2.59 6.31 -9.93
C TYR A 169 -3.19 7.56 -10.58
N ILE A 170 -4.51 7.76 -10.47
CA ILE A 170 -5.21 8.93 -11.01
C ILE A 170 -4.63 10.22 -10.41
N GLU A 171 -4.47 10.30 -9.08
CA GLU A 171 -3.84 11.46 -8.43
C GLU A 171 -2.42 11.73 -8.98
N SER A 172 -1.62 10.66 -9.15
CA SER A 172 -0.25 10.79 -9.64
C SER A 172 -0.16 11.31 -11.08
N VAL A 173 -1.18 11.05 -11.89
CA VAL A 173 -1.28 11.55 -13.27
C VAL A 173 -1.77 12.99 -13.29
N ASP A 174 -2.79 13.32 -12.50
CA ASP A 174 -3.34 14.68 -12.40
C ASP A 174 -2.28 15.69 -11.91
N ASP A 175 -1.39 15.28 -11.01
CA ASP A 175 -0.29 16.13 -10.53
C ASP A 175 0.77 16.42 -11.62
N LYS A 176 0.87 15.58 -12.64
CA LYS A 176 1.83 15.73 -13.75
C LYS A 176 1.28 16.54 -14.92
N ILE A 177 -0.03 16.75 -14.99
CA ILE A 177 -0.63 17.56 -16.07
C ILE A 177 -0.36 19.04 -15.77
N PRO A 178 0.34 19.79 -16.66
CA PRO A 178 0.54 21.21 -16.47
C PRO A 178 -0.83 21.91 -16.36
N ARG A 179 -1.08 22.57 -15.24
CA ARG A 179 -2.34 23.30 -15.02
C ARG A 179 -2.41 24.51 -15.95
N ILE A 180 -3.07 24.34 -17.10
CA ILE A 180 -3.28 25.38 -18.11
C ILE A 180 -4.47 26.31 -17.74
N VAL A 181 -5.19 26.01 -16.65
CA VAL A 181 -6.41 26.72 -16.27
C VAL A 181 -6.16 27.57 -15.04
N GLY A 182 -6.53 28.86 -15.13
CA GLY A 182 -6.28 29.89 -14.15
C GLY A 182 -6.80 29.56 -12.72
N GLU A 183 -6.23 30.26 -11.78
CA GLU A 183 -6.29 30.07 -10.32
C GLU A 183 -7.69 29.98 -9.68
N GLN A 184 -8.78 30.16 -10.43
CA GLN A 184 -10.15 30.21 -9.90
C GLN A 184 -10.90 28.89 -9.84
N GLN A 185 -10.33 27.76 -10.28
CA GLN A 185 -10.97 26.44 -10.19
C GLN A 185 -10.09 25.38 -9.51
N GLN A 186 -9.37 25.75 -8.49
CA GLN A 186 -8.76 24.81 -7.54
C GLN A 186 -9.83 24.19 -6.60
N MET A 187 -10.88 23.62 -7.16
CA MET A 187 -11.58 22.56 -6.47
C MET A 187 -10.65 21.33 -6.53
N GLN A 188 -9.82 21.14 -5.51
CA GLN A 188 -9.20 19.84 -5.26
C GLN A 188 -10.34 18.82 -5.31
N ARG A 189 -10.35 17.97 -6.34
CA ARG A 189 -11.25 16.81 -6.36
C ARG A 189 -10.83 15.94 -5.18
N LYS A 190 -11.57 16.05 -4.09
CA LYS A 190 -11.38 15.18 -2.94
C LYS A 190 -11.76 13.77 -3.40
N ILE A 191 -10.81 12.86 -3.44
CA ILE A 191 -11.11 11.46 -3.74
C ILE A 191 -12.03 10.92 -2.64
N ASP A 192 -13.11 10.31 -3.04
CA ASP A 192 -14.00 9.62 -2.13
C ASP A 192 -13.51 8.19 -1.90
N TYR A 193 -12.91 7.96 -0.73
CA TYR A 193 -12.42 6.65 -0.31
C TYR A 193 -13.51 5.78 0.35
N SER A 194 -14.78 6.19 0.37
CA SER A 194 -15.84 5.47 1.09
C SER A 194 -15.97 4.01 0.65
N GLN A 195 -15.96 3.76 -0.66
CA GLN A 195 -16.03 2.38 -1.19
C GLN A 195 -14.81 1.53 -0.86
N VAL A 196 -13.64 2.14 -0.70
CA VAL A 196 -12.42 1.43 -0.29
C VAL A 196 -12.51 1.03 1.18
N ILE A 197 -12.94 1.97 2.03
CA ILE A 197 -13.15 1.72 3.47
C ILE A 197 -14.24 0.67 3.67
N GLU A 198 -15.35 0.73 2.93
CA GLU A 198 -16.42 -0.27 2.96
C GLU A 198 -15.88 -1.66 2.59
N GLY A 199 -15.10 -1.78 1.53
CA GLY A 199 -14.46 -3.04 1.14
C GLY A 199 -13.59 -3.64 2.24
N TYR A 200 -12.80 -2.83 2.95
CA TYR A 200 -12.03 -3.33 4.10
C TYR A 200 -12.91 -3.68 5.29
N ASN A 201 -14.00 -2.95 5.54
CA ASN A 201 -14.97 -3.31 6.59
C ASN A 201 -15.63 -4.64 6.29
N GLU A 202 -15.97 -4.95 5.03
CA GLU A 202 -16.48 -6.26 4.66
C GLU A 202 -15.46 -7.38 4.92
N CYS A 203 -14.17 -7.13 4.66
CA CYS A 203 -13.12 -8.08 5.05
C CYS A 203 -13.12 -8.32 6.58
N LEU A 204 -13.23 -7.26 7.37
CA LEU A 204 -13.24 -7.34 8.83
C LEU A 204 -14.54 -7.93 9.39
N ARG A 205 -15.65 -7.88 8.66
CA ARG A 205 -16.89 -8.59 8.99
C ARG A 205 -16.69 -10.11 8.89
N ILE A 206 -15.92 -10.57 7.89
CA ILE A 206 -15.63 -11.99 7.68
C ILE A 206 -14.54 -12.47 8.65
N ASP A 207 -13.48 -11.69 8.80
CA ASP A 207 -12.38 -11.97 9.73
C ASP A 207 -11.96 -10.69 10.46
N SER A 208 -12.44 -10.54 11.70
CA SER A 208 -12.17 -9.36 12.54
C SER A 208 -10.68 -9.15 12.83
N ASP A 209 -9.89 -10.21 12.73
CA ASP A 209 -8.45 -10.22 13.00
C ASP A 209 -7.62 -10.15 11.72
N PHE A 210 -8.25 -9.87 10.57
CA PHE A 210 -7.54 -9.72 9.31
C PHE A 210 -6.72 -8.43 9.30
N VAL A 211 -5.57 -8.51 9.91
CA VAL A 211 -4.67 -7.38 10.23
C VAL A 211 -4.28 -6.54 9.02
N PHE A 212 -4.22 -7.13 7.82
CA PHE A 212 -3.83 -6.43 6.61
C PHE A 212 -4.93 -5.50 6.07
N ALA A 213 -6.20 -5.84 6.29
CA ALA A 213 -7.30 -4.92 6.00
C ALA A 213 -7.26 -3.70 6.94
N LEU A 214 -7.00 -3.92 8.23
CA LEU A 214 -6.79 -2.82 9.19
C LEU A 214 -5.61 -1.95 8.80
N PHE A 215 -4.47 -2.55 8.42
CA PHE A 215 -3.29 -1.80 7.99
C PHE A 215 -3.59 -0.92 6.78
N ASN A 216 -4.21 -1.48 5.74
CA ASN A 216 -4.55 -0.74 4.53
C ASN A 216 -5.59 0.35 4.81
N MET A 217 -6.58 0.07 5.65
CA MET A 217 -7.59 1.03 6.07
C MET A 217 -6.97 2.19 6.85
N ALA A 218 -5.97 1.94 7.72
CA ALA A 218 -5.22 2.98 8.40
C ALA A 218 -4.48 3.90 7.41
N ASN A 219 -3.89 3.32 6.36
CA ASN A 219 -3.28 4.10 5.27
C ASN A 219 -4.32 4.99 4.56
N VAL A 220 -5.52 4.47 4.31
CA VAL A 220 -6.62 5.26 3.71
C VAL A 220 -7.02 6.41 4.61
N TYR A 221 -7.20 6.18 5.92
CA TYR A 221 -7.50 7.26 6.87
C TYR A 221 -6.42 8.33 6.88
N ALA A 222 -5.14 7.93 6.89
CA ALA A 222 -4.03 8.88 6.83
C ALA A 222 -4.06 9.72 5.54
N LYS A 223 -4.30 9.09 4.39
CA LYS A 223 -4.42 9.76 3.09
C LYS A 223 -5.63 10.71 3.03
N ASN A 224 -6.72 10.35 3.70
CA ASN A 224 -7.92 11.19 3.80
C ASN A 224 -7.77 12.34 4.81
N GLY A 225 -6.65 12.39 5.55
CA GLY A 225 -6.37 13.40 6.58
C GLY A 225 -7.01 13.09 7.93
N GLU A 226 -7.56 11.91 8.13
CA GLU A 226 -8.16 11.42 9.38
C GLU A 226 -7.08 10.82 10.28
N ILE A 227 -6.11 11.65 10.69
CA ILE A 227 -4.85 11.23 11.29
C ILE A 227 -5.06 10.47 12.60
N GLU A 228 -5.96 10.91 13.45
CA GLU A 228 -6.26 10.28 14.74
C GLU A 228 -6.85 8.88 14.53
N LYS A 229 -7.77 8.72 13.57
CA LYS A 229 -8.31 7.40 13.20
C LYS A 229 -7.23 6.48 12.63
N ALA A 230 -6.33 7.02 11.81
CA ALA A 230 -5.22 6.25 11.28
C ALA A 230 -4.32 5.72 12.39
N ILE A 231 -3.94 6.57 13.36
CA ILE A 231 -3.12 6.18 14.52
C ILE A 231 -3.85 5.11 15.35
N GLU A 232 -5.14 5.30 15.62
CA GLU A 232 -5.94 4.32 16.39
C GLU A 232 -6.02 2.98 15.65
N THR A 233 -6.22 3.00 14.33
CA THR A 233 -6.28 1.79 13.52
C THR A 233 -4.91 1.10 13.47
N PHE A 234 -3.80 1.83 13.36
CA PHE A 234 -2.46 1.22 13.52
C PHE A 234 -2.24 0.65 14.92
N ASN A 235 -2.80 1.25 15.98
CA ASN A 235 -2.78 0.66 17.31
C ASN A 235 -3.50 -0.69 17.34
N GLN A 236 -4.61 -0.85 16.58
CA GLN A 236 -5.30 -2.15 16.46
C GLN A 236 -4.44 -3.16 15.71
N VAL A 237 -3.84 -2.77 14.57
CA VAL A 237 -2.87 -3.60 13.84
C VAL A 237 -1.81 -4.16 14.78
N LEU A 238 -1.14 -3.28 15.53
CA LEU A 238 -0.02 -3.65 16.41
C LEU A 238 -0.42 -4.38 17.71
N ARG A 239 -1.71 -4.38 18.06
CA ARG A 239 -2.24 -5.27 19.10
C ARG A 239 -2.40 -6.70 18.60
N LEU A 240 -2.84 -6.86 17.34
CA LEU A 240 -3.02 -8.16 16.69
C LEU A 240 -1.71 -8.78 16.25
N ASP A 241 -0.83 -7.98 15.65
CA ASP A 241 0.48 -8.43 15.19
C ASP A 241 1.55 -7.36 15.46
N LYS A 242 2.50 -7.71 16.33
CA LYS A 242 3.61 -6.84 16.76
C LYS A 242 4.81 -6.87 15.80
N ASP A 243 4.78 -7.72 14.79
CA ASP A 243 5.90 -7.93 13.89
C ASP A 243 5.73 -7.19 12.55
N ILE A 244 4.61 -6.48 12.35
CA ILE A 244 4.39 -5.64 11.17
C ILE A 244 5.22 -4.36 11.29
N ALA A 245 6.42 -4.40 10.73
CA ALA A 245 7.37 -3.29 10.74
C ALA A 245 6.79 -2.02 10.10
N GLU A 246 6.03 -2.20 9.03
CA GLU A 246 5.38 -1.13 8.27
C GLU A 246 4.35 -0.36 9.09
N ALA A 247 3.67 -1.03 10.03
CA ALA A 247 2.70 -0.36 10.90
C ALA A 247 3.39 0.57 11.90
N TYR A 248 4.51 0.14 12.48
CA TYR A 248 5.34 1.04 13.30
C TYR A 248 5.88 2.20 12.47
N PHE A 249 6.37 1.92 11.27
CA PHE A 249 6.91 2.97 10.41
C PHE A 249 5.86 4.03 10.08
N ASN A 250 4.69 3.61 9.59
CA ASN A 250 3.62 4.53 9.20
C ASN A 250 3.07 5.30 10.41
N ARG A 251 2.84 4.64 11.56
CA ARG A 251 2.39 5.31 12.77
C ARG A 251 3.45 6.29 13.29
N GLY A 252 4.72 5.92 13.21
CA GLY A 252 5.84 6.81 13.55
C GLY A 252 5.88 8.07 12.69
N LEU A 253 5.59 7.96 11.38
CA LEU A 253 5.44 9.12 10.51
C LEU A 253 4.25 10.01 10.91
N LEU A 254 3.11 9.41 11.29
CA LEU A 254 1.96 10.17 11.76
C LEU A 254 2.25 10.87 13.11
N TYR A 255 3.05 10.27 13.98
CA TYR A 255 3.53 10.94 15.20
C TYR A 255 4.49 12.10 14.91
N ILE A 256 5.32 12.01 13.87
CA ILE A 256 6.09 13.19 13.41
C ILE A 256 5.13 14.29 12.98
N TYR A 257 4.14 13.94 12.16
CA TYR A 257 3.13 14.88 11.66
C TYR A 257 2.38 15.62 12.79
N THR A 258 2.02 14.88 13.85
CA THR A 258 1.33 15.44 15.03
C THR A 258 2.27 16.04 16.08
N GLY A 259 3.58 16.15 15.79
CA GLY A 259 4.57 16.73 16.70
C GLY A 259 4.99 15.86 17.88
N GLN A 260 4.56 14.60 17.93
CA GLN A 260 4.82 13.65 19.03
C GLN A 260 6.17 12.93 18.84
N LYS A 261 7.27 13.69 18.86
CA LYS A 261 8.61 13.21 18.49
C LYS A 261 9.09 12.00 19.29
N ALA A 262 8.76 11.92 20.60
CA ALA A 262 9.17 10.79 21.43
C ALA A 262 8.51 9.48 21.00
N LEU A 263 7.20 9.52 20.70
CA LEU A 263 6.46 8.35 20.18
C LEU A 263 6.95 7.98 18.78
N ALA A 264 7.18 8.98 17.93
CA ALA A 264 7.74 8.78 16.60
C ALA A 264 9.10 8.05 16.66
N ASN A 265 9.99 8.51 17.55
CA ASN A 265 11.31 7.88 17.71
C ASN A 265 11.20 6.43 18.18
N ALA A 266 10.30 6.14 19.11
CA ALA A 266 10.09 4.76 19.60
C ALA A 266 9.58 3.85 18.48
N ASP A 267 8.56 4.27 17.73
CA ASP A 267 7.98 3.50 16.64
C ASP A 267 8.96 3.30 15.48
N LEU A 268 9.64 4.35 15.04
CA LEU A 268 10.61 4.26 13.96
C LEU A 268 11.83 3.42 14.36
N SER A 269 12.26 3.45 15.64
CA SER A 269 13.30 2.56 16.12
C SER A 269 12.85 1.10 16.04
N LYS A 270 11.60 0.82 16.43
CA LYS A 270 11.04 -0.53 16.34
C LYS A 270 10.90 -1.01 14.88
N ALA A 271 10.45 -0.13 13.98
CA ALA A 271 10.42 -0.43 12.55
C ALA A 271 11.81 -0.77 12.00
N GLY A 272 12.84 -0.02 12.43
CA GLY A 272 14.24 -0.28 12.06
C GLY A 272 14.75 -1.63 12.58
N GLU A 273 14.45 -1.99 13.83
CA GLU A 273 14.76 -3.30 14.40
C GLU A 273 14.10 -4.45 13.63
N LEU A 274 12.87 -4.24 13.17
CA LEU A 274 12.11 -5.21 12.37
C LEU A 274 12.50 -5.23 10.88
N GLY A 275 13.49 -4.41 10.46
CA GLY A 275 14.09 -4.50 9.12
C GLY A 275 13.85 -3.31 8.20
N ILE A 276 13.06 -2.31 8.58
CA ILE A 276 12.91 -1.07 7.80
C ILE A 276 14.07 -0.11 8.12
N VAL A 277 15.23 -0.39 7.52
CA VAL A 277 16.48 0.36 7.79
C VAL A 277 16.32 1.86 7.50
N SER A 278 15.48 2.24 6.54
CA SER A 278 15.19 3.64 6.22
C SER A 278 14.60 4.44 7.39
N ALA A 279 13.99 3.77 8.37
CA ALA A 279 13.44 4.40 9.57
C ALA A 279 14.50 5.18 10.36
N TYR A 280 15.74 4.69 10.41
CA TYR A 280 16.83 5.39 11.09
C TYR A 280 17.20 6.72 10.43
N ASN A 281 17.03 6.84 9.11
CA ASN A 281 17.21 8.09 8.39
C ASN A 281 16.12 9.10 8.74
N VAL A 282 14.88 8.62 8.90
CA VAL A 282 13.75 9.45 9.33
C VAL A 282 13.98 9.96 10.74
N ILE A 283 14.39 9.11 11.69
CA ILE A 283 14.74 9.50 13.06
C ILE A 283 15.81 10.59 13.05
N LYS A 284 16.89 10.37 12.30
CA LYS A 284 17.99 11.31 12.21
C LYS A 284 17.57 12.68 11.69
N ARG A 285 16.57 12.71 10.81
CA ARG A 285 16.12 13.93 10.15
C ARG A 285 15.08 14.70 10.97
N TYR A 286 14.17 14.00 11.65
CA TYR A 286 12.97 14.61 12.24
C TYR A 286 12.84 14.47 13.76
N CYS A 287 13.49 13.47 14.37
CA CYS A 287 13.32 13.20 15.81
C CYS A 287 14.49 13.68 16.66
N LYS A 288 15.64 14.06 16.07
CA LYS A 288 16.75 14.63 16.86
C LYS A 288 16.36 16.00 17.38
N GLU A 289 16.56 16.20 18.65
CA GLU A 289 16.60 17.55 19.25
C GLU A 289 17.85 18.28 18.73
N ASN A 290 17.67 19.52 18.28
CA ASN A 290 18.78 20.42 17.95
C ASN A 290 19.47 20.90 19.23
#